data_096ff5953f186720a872c510d1621096
#
_entry.id   096ff5953f186720a872c510d1621096
#
_cell.length_a   1.000
_cell.length_b   1.000
_cell.length_c   1.000
_cell.angle_alpha   90.00
_cell.angle_beta   90.00
_cell.angle_gamma   90.00
#
_symmetry.space_group_name_H-M   'P 1'
#
loop_
_entity.id
_entity.type
_entity.pdbx_description
1 polymer ?
#
loop_
_entity_poly.entity_id
_entity_poly.type
_entity_poly.pdbx_seq_one_letter_code
_entity_poly.pdbx_strand_id
1 'polypeptide(L)'
;MIDCLSVLSALKEYYSPEGTDEELAPVCTLTVNEILPRVRSKEMHSDARLISLAAAMVNYRLCVKKMRNTNEVTSFKAGDVTVSVSPNMMIELAEKEKNDALIAALPLLTDDEFVFRQVSI
;
A
#
# COMPACT_ATOMS: atom_id res chain seq x y z
N MET A 1 -1.75 -8.41 -16.86
CA MET A 1 -2.58 -7.38 -16.21
C MET A 1 -2.48 -7.52 -14.71
N ILE A 2 -2.36 -6.41 -14.00
CA ILE A 2 -2.33 -6.54 -12.55
C ILE A 2 -3.70 -7.01 -12.08
N ASP A 3 -3.69 -7.88 -11.09
CA ASP A 3 -4.92 -8.41 -10.54
C ASP A 3 -4.72 -8.64 -9.04
N CYS A 4 -5.80 -9.06 -8.38
CA CYS A 4 -5.77 -9.29 -6.94
C CYS A 4 -4.68 -10.29 -6.54
N LEU A 5 -4.51 -11.35 -7.30
CA LEU A 5 -3.53 -12.39 -6.96
C LEU A 5 -2.09 -11.89 -7.07
N SER A 6 -1.78 -11.13 -8.13
CA SER A 6 -0.44 -10.57 -8.30
C SER A 6 -0.09 -9.62 -7.18
N VAL A 7 -1.03 -8.77 -6.83
CA VAL A 7 -0.83 -7.78 -5.76
C VAL A 7 -0.71 -8.48 -4.41
N LEU A 8 -1.55 -9.47 -4.16
CA LEU A 8 -1.51 -10.22 -2.91
C LEU A 8 -0.17 -10.93 -2.75
N SER A 9 0.33 -11.55 -3.81
CA SER A 9 1.64 -12.21 -3.78
C SER A 9 2.76 -11.22 -3.45
N ALA A 10 2.76 -10.08 -4.12
CA ALA A 10 3.78 -9.06 -3.87
C ALA A 10 3.68 -8.51 -2.46
N LEU A 11 2.46 -8.29 -1.98
CA LEU A 11 2.23 -7.81 -0.64
C LEU A 11 2.81 -8.77 0.41
N LYS A 12 2.55 -10.06 0.23
CA LYS A 12 3.04 -11.06 1.16
C LYS A 12 4.55 -11.21 1.11
N GLU A 13 5.13 -11.07 -0.06
CA GLU A 13 6.57 -11.20 -0.22
C GLU A 13 7.33 -10.02 0.38
N TYR A 14 6.87 -8.81 0.13
CA TYR A 14 7.62 -7.62 0.54
C TYR A 14 7.23 -7.04 1.89
N TYR A 15 6.02 -7.26 2.34
CA TYR A 15 5.52 -6.57 3.53
C TYR A 15 5.07 -7.49 4.65
N SER A 16 4.92 -8.79 4.39
CA SER A 16 4.49 -9.77 5.40
C SER A 16 3.28 -9.29 6.22
N PRO A 17 2.17 -8.97 5.57
CA PRO A 17 1.02 -8.40 6.25
C PRO A 17 0.36 -9.40 7.18
N GLU A 18 -0.34 -8.88 8.18
CA GLU A 18 -1.15 -9.70 9.06
C GLU A 18 -2.48 -9.97 8.40
N GLY A 19 -3.08 -11.10 8.68
CA GLY A 19 -4.38 -11.44 8.14
C GLY A 19 -4.33 -12.57 7.12
N THR A 20 -5.49 -13.10 6.82
CA THR A 20 -5.61 -14.19 5.85
C THR A 20 -5.78 -13.62 4.46
N ASP A 21 -5.59 -14.48 3.46
CA ASP A 21 -5.80 -14.08 2.08
C ASP A 21 -7.23 -13.58 1.87
N GLU A 22 -8.19 -14.19 2.55
CA GLU A 22 -9.59 -13.77 2.44
C GLU A 22 -9.83 -12.37 2.99
N GLU A 23 -9.07 -11.98 4.00
CA GLU A 23 -9.17 -10.66 4.58
C GLU A 23 -8.45 -9.62 3.74
N LEU A 24 -7.37 -10.00 3.10
CA LEU A 24 -6.54 -9.08 2.32
C LEU A 24 -7.05 -8.88 0.89
N ALA A 25 -7.69 -9.89 0.32
CA ALA A 25 -8.11 -9.83 -1.07
C ALA A 25 -9.02 -8.64 -1.41
N PRO A 26 -10.01 -8.28 -0.58
CA PRO A 26 -10.87 -7.14 -0.90
C PRO A 26 -10.10 -5.83 -1.03
N VAL A 27 -9.10 -5.62 -0.18
CA VAL A 27 -8.29 -4.40 -0.22
C VAL A 27 -7.43 -4.39 -1.48
N CYS A 28 -6.87 -5.54 -1.83
CA CYS A 28 -6.10 -5.66 -3.07
C CYS A 28 -6.97 -5.39 -4.29
N THR A 29 -8.17 -5.94 -4.32
CA THR A 29 -9.09 -5.73 -5.43
C THR A 29 -9.49 -4.25 -5.57
N LEU A 30 -9.79 -3.62 -4.45
CA LEU A 30 -10.14 -2.20 -4.46
C LEU A 30 -8.99 -1.37 -5.02
N THR A 31 -7.78 -1.65 -4.59
CA THR A 31 -6.60 -0.91 -5.02
C THR A 31 -6.33 -1.11 -6.51
N VAL A 32 -6.46 -2.34 -7.00
CA VAL A 32 -6.30 -2.62 -8.43
C VAL A 32 -7.33 -1.83 -9.23
N ASN A 33 -8.57 -1.80 -8.77
CA ASN A 33 -9.65 -1.09 -9.46
C ASN A 33 -9.44 0.43 -9.46
N GLU A 34 -8.69 0.95 -8.51
CA GLU A 34 -8.37 2.37 -8.50
C GLU A 34 -7.24 2.69 -9.50
N ILE A 35 -6.32 1.77 -9.67
CA ILE A 35 -5.14 2.01 -10.51
C ILE A 35 -5.43 1.79 -12.00
N LEU A 36 -6.12 0.71 -12.35
CA LEU A 36 -6.31 0.33 -13.74
C LEU A 36 -6.86 1.45 -14.64
N PRO A 37 -7.87 2.21 -14.23
CA PRO A 37 -8.40 3.26 -15.10
C PRO A 37 -7.41 4.39 -15.38
N ARG A 38 -6.34 4.46 -14.62
CA ARG A 38 -5.36 5.52 -14.75
C ARG A 38 -4.09 5.11 -15.49
N VAL A 39 -4.04 3.88 -15.95
CA VAL A 39 -2.89 3.39 -16.71
C VAL A 39 -3.03 3.85 -18.16
N ARG A 40 -1.93 4.36 -18.73
CA ARG A 40 -1.95 4.95 -20.06
C ARG A 40 -2.38 4.00 -21.16
N SER A 41 -1.98 2.75 -21.06
CA SER A 41 -2.22 1.78 -22.13
C SER A 41 -2.46 0.41 -21.53
N LYS A 42 -3.33 -0.37 -22.17
CA LYS A 42 -3.57 -1.73 -21.73
C LYS A 42 -2.31 -2.58 -21.77
N GLU A 43 -1.38 -2.24 -22.63
CA GLU A 43 -0.13 -2.96 -22.72
C GLU A 43 0.72 -2.82 -21.48
N MET A 44 0.51 -1.75 -20.72
CA MET A 44 1.26 -1.48 -19.50
C MET A 44 0.64 -2.14 -18.27
N HIS A 45 -0.52 -2.78 -18.40
CA HIS A 45 -1.22 -3.36 -17.24
C HIS A 45 -0.44 -4.49 -16.55
N SER A 46 0.57 -5.04 -17.20
CA SER A 46 1.37 -6.11 -16.59
C SER A 46 2.71 -5.60 -16.07
N ASP A 47 2.94 -4.30 -16.12
CA ASP A 47 4.22 -3.74 -15.70
C ASP A 47 4.41 -3.96 -14.20
N ALA A 48 5.59 -4.43 -13.82
CA ALA A 48 5.89 -4.72 -12.41
C ALA A 48 5.80 -3.48 -11.52
N ARG A 49 6.02 -2.29 -12.08
CA ARG A 49 5.91 -1.06 -11.31
C ARG A 49 4.48 -0.81 -10.83
N LEU A 50 3.49 -1.24 -11.61
CA LEU A 50 2.09 -1.11 -11.19
C LEU A 50 1.77 -2.09 -10.07
N ILE A 51 2.33 -3.28 -10.12
CA ILE A 51 2.15 -4.27 -9.06
C ILE A 51 2.78 -3.76 -7.77
N SER A 52 3.99 -3.20 -7.87
CA SER A 52 4.67 -2.62 -6.72
C SER A 52 3.90 -1.46 -6.13
N LEU A 53 3.35 -0.59 -6.98
CA LEU A 53 2.52 0.52 -6.53
C LEU A 53 1.29 0.02 -5.78
N ALA A 54 0.60 -0.96 -6.35
CA ALA A 54 -0.60 -1.51 -5.72
C ALA A 54 -0.27 -2.13 -4.37
N ALA A 55 0.81 -2.91 -4.29
CA ALA A 55 1.21 -3.53 -3.03
C ALA A 55 1.57 -2.48 -1.98
N ALA A 56 2.28 -1.43 -2.37
CA ALA A 56 2.63 -0.35 -1.45
C ALA A 56 1.40 0.41 -0.95
N MET A 57 0.43 0.63 -1.83
CA MET A 57 -0.83 1.29 -1.44
C MET A 57 -1.63 0.42 -0.47
N VAL A 58 -1.69 -0.88 -0.72
CA VAL A 58 -2.38 -1.80 0.18
C VAL A 58 -1.69 -1.80 1.54
N ASN A 59 -0.36 -1.90 1.54
CA ASN A 59 0.39 -1.88 2.79
C ASN A 59 0.13 -0.61 3.59
N TYR A 60 0.10 0.53 2.93
CA TYR A 60 -0.20 1.80 3.59
C TYR A 60 -1.59 1.75 4.24
N ARG A 61 -2.59 1.27 3.51
CA ARG A 61 -3.96 1.16 4.02
C ARG A 61 -4.05 0.24 5.23
N LEU A 62 -3.30 -0.86 5.19
CA LEU A 62 -3.27 -1.79 6.31
C LEU A 62 -2.60 -1.18 7.54
N CYS A 63 -1.55 -0.41 7.33
CA CYS A 63 -0.87 0.27 8.44
C CYS A 63 -1.79 1.31 9.10
N VAL A 64 -2.53 2.06 8.29
CA VAL A 64 -3.48 3.05 8.82
C VAL A 64 -4.58 2.35 9.61
N LYS A 65 -5.09 1.25 9.09
CA LYS A 65 -6.13 0.50 9.78
C LYS A 65 -5.62 -0.05 11.11
N LYS A 66 -4.42 -0.58 11.10
CA LYS A 66 -3.82 -1.13 12.32
C LYS A 66 -3.62 -0.05 13.36
N MET A 67 -3.17 1.12 12.95
CA MET A 67 -3.00 2.22 13.86
C MET A 67 -4.31 2.61 14.53
N ARG A 68 -5.40 2.68 13.77
CA ARG A 68 -6.71 3.00 14.32
C ARG A 68 -7.16 1.99 15.36
N ASN A 69 -6.87 0.70 15.10
CA ASN A 69 -7.33 -0.36 15.97
C ASN A 69 -6.47 -0.56 17.20
N THR A 70 -5.21 -0.14 17.15
CA THR A 70 -4.29 -0.41 18.25
C THR A 70 -3.81 0.84 18.97
N ASN A 71 -4.42 1.95 18.70
CA ASN A 71 -3.98 3.21 19.28
C ASN A 71 -3.84 3.18 20.80
N GLU A 72 -4.82 2.67 21.49
CA GLU A 72 -4.78 2.58 22.93
C GLU A 72 -3.79 1.56 23.44
N VAL A 73 -3.70 0.45 22.72
CA VAL A 73 -2.78 -0.62 23.10
C VAL A 73 -1.34 -0.13 22.97
N THR A 74 -1.08 0.70 21.98
CA THR A 74 0.25 1.24 21.80
C THR A 74 0.69 2.06 23.00
N SER A 75 -0.20 2.86 23.53
CA SER A 75 0.10 3.66 24.72
C SER A 75 0.45 2.76 25.89
N PHE A 76 -0.28 1.68 26.04
CA PHE A 76 -0.04 0.75 27.11
C PHE A 76 1.32 0.10 26.97
N LYS A 77 1.68 -0.27 25.80
CA LYS A 77 2.95 -0.94 25.55
C LYS A 77 4.14 -0.03 25.72
N ALA A 78 3.92 1.23 25.69
CA ALA A 78 5.04 2.16 25.80
C ALA A 78 5.87 1.90 27.04
N GLY A 79 5.27 1.32 28.03
CA GLY A 79 6.00 1.05 29.25
C GLY A 79 7.04 -0.05 29.10
N ASP A 80 6.88 -0.87 28.14
CA ASP A 80 7.76 -1.97 28.03
C ASP A 80 8.85 -1.72 27.12
N VAL A 81 8.91 -0.81 26.78
CA VAL A 81 9.87 -0.55 26.01
C VAL A 81 10.50 -0.86 24.91
N THR A 82 11.02 -1.21 24.84
CA THR A 82 11.77 -1.66 23.94
C THR A 82 11.40 -1.48 22.66
N VAL A 83 10.89 -1.15 22.30
CA VAL A 83 10.58 -1.12 21.24
C VAL A 83 10.51 -0.58 20.27
N SER A 84 10.54 -0.36 19.96
CA SER A 84 10.61 -0.55 18.85
C SER A 84 10.04 0.39 17.95
N VAL A 85 9.33 0.10 16.98
CA VAL A 85 8.80 0.99 15.96
C VAL A 85 7.41 1.41 16.36
N SER A 86 7.20 2.70 16.54
CA SER A 86 5.88 3.20 16.87
C SER A 86 4.98 3.09 15.65
N PRO A 87 3.66 3.04 15.84
CA PRO A 87 2.73 3.03 14.72
C PRO A 87 2.89 4.22 13.79
N ASN A 88 3.23 5.39 14.33
CA ASN A 88 3.47 6.56 13.50
C ASN A 88 4.66 6.36 12.59
N MET A 89 5.73 5.77 13.10
CA MET A 89 6.90 5.49 12.27
C MET A 89 6.59 4.48 11.18
N MET A 90 5.76 3.49 11.48
CA MET A 90 5.36 2.51 10.48
C MET A 90 4.55 3.15 9.36
N ILE A 91 3.65 4.07 9.72
CA ILE A 91 2.87 4.78 8.73
C ILE A 91 3.73 5.69 7.88
N GLU A 92 4.67 6.38 8.49
CA GLU A 92 5.59 7.25 7.75
C GLU A 92 6.41 6.45 6.74
N LEU A 93 6.90 5.29 7.15
CA LEU A 93 7.64 4.42 6.24
C LEU A 93 6.75 3.91 5.12
N ALA A 94 5.54 3.47 5.45
CA ALA A 94 4.61 2.96 4.44
C ALA A 94 4.21 4.06 3.46
N GLU A 95 4.06 5.30 3.94
CA GLU A 95 3.74 6.42 3.08
C GLU A 95 4.91 6.73 2.15
N LYS A 96 6.12 6.70 2.67
CA LYS A 96 7.31 6.92 1.84
C LYS A 96 7.41 5.85 0.76
N GLU A 97 7.20 4.60 1.12
CA GLU A 97 7.25 3.50 0.15
C GLU A 97 6.16 3.65 -0.91
N LYS A 98 4.97 4.06 -0.51
CA LYS A 98 3.88 4.31 -1.44
C LYS A 98 4.24 5.43 -2.40
N ASN A 99 4.78 6.52 -1.90
CA ASN A 99 5.15 7.66 -2.73
C ASN A 99 6.30 7.32 -3.67
N ASP A 100 7.29 6.57 -3.20
CA ASP A 100 8.39 6.13 -4.05
C ASP A 100 7.90 5.24 -5.18
N ALA A 101 6.98 4.32 -4.87
CA ALA A 101 6.40 3.43 -5.88
C ALA A 101 5.56 4.22 -6.89
N LEU A 102 4.86 5.25 -6.42
CA LEU A 102 4.07 6.11 -7.29
C LEU A 102 4.97 6.87 -8.26
N ILE A 103 6.07 7.43 -7.77
CA ILE A 103 7.02 8.14 -8.60
C ILE A 103 7.58 7.20 -9.68
N ALA A 104 7.92 5.98 -9.31
CA ALA A 104 8.43 5.00 -10.27
C ALA A 104 7.39 4.63 -11.33
N ALA A 105 6.11 4.68 -10.98
CA ALA A 105 5.04 4.32 -11.90
C ALA A 105 4.50 5.52 -12.70
N LEU A 106 4.95 6.74 -12.43
CA LEU A 106 4.43 7.92 -13.11
C LEU A 106 4.40 7.82 -14.63
N PRO A 107 5.44 7.31 -15.29
CA PRO A 107 5.41 7.20 -16.74
C PRO A 107 4.28 6.33 -17.28
N LEU A 108 3.70 5.50 -16.43
CA LEU A 108 2.64 4.56 -16.82
C LEU A 108 1.24 5.15 -16.56
N LEU A 109 1.15 6.26 -15.88
CA LEU A 109 -0.11 6.84 -15.45
C LEU A 109 -0.49 8.09 -16.24
N THR A 110 -1.80 8.33 -16.39
CA THR A 110 -2.28 9.46 -17.18
C THR A 110 -2.94 10.55 -16.37
N ASP A 111 -3.27 10.27 -15.11
CA ASP A 111 -4.10 11.17 -14.33
C ASP A 111 -3.27 11.93 -13.31
N ASP A 112 -2.94 13.16 -13.62
CA ASP A 112 -2.13 13.99 -12.74
C ASP A 112 -2.82 14.29 -11.41
N GLU A 113 -4.14 14.40 -11.43
CA GLU A 113 -4.89 14.64 -10.21
C GLU A 113 -4.79 13.44 -9.27
N PHE A 114 -4.84 12.25 -9.82
CA PHE A 114 -4.65 11.03 -9.04
C PHE A 114 -3.28 11.03 -8.38
N VAL A 115 -2.25 11.42 -9.13
CA VAL A 115 -0.89 11.49 -8.62
C VAL A 115 -0.81 12.47 -7.46
N PHE A 116 -1.40 13.63 -7.62
CA PHE A 116 -1.41 14.62 -6.55
C PHE A 116 -2.06 14.12 -5.29
N ARG A 117 -3.19 13.45 -5.40
CA ARG A 117 -3.89 12.92 -4.24
C ARG A 117 -3.05 11.91 -3.48
N GLN A 118 -2.26 11.13 -4.19
CA GLN A 118 -1.47 10.07 -3.55
C GLN A 118 -0.20 10.62 -2.92
N VAL A 119 0.38 11.66 -3.48
CA VAL A 119 1.65 12.18 -3.01
C VAL A 119 1.51 13.28 -1.97
N SER A 120 0.47 14.08 -2.04
CA SER A 120 0.36 15.23 -1.18
C SER A 120 -0.30 15.00 0.16
N ILE A 121 -0.41 13.82 0.59
CA ILE A 121 -1.04 13.54 1.87
C ILE A 121 -0.13 13.95 3.04
#